data_9f07c587064bc5763707fcebb166bc15
#
_entry.id   9f07c587064bc5763707fcebb166bc15
#
_cell.length_a   1.000
_cell.length_b   1.000
_cell.length_c   1.000
_cell.angle_alpha   90.00
_cell.angle_beta   90.00
_cell.angle_gamma   90.00
#
_symmetry.space_group_name_H-M   'P 1'
#
loop_
_entity.id
_entity.type
_entity.pdbx_description
1 polymer ?
#
loop_
_entity_poly.entity_id
_entity_poly.type
_entity_poly.pdbx_seq_one_letter_code
_entity_poly.pdbx_strand_id
1 'polypeptide(L)'
;MIEVRRLRRGMLGAVAVTAVLASGLTAAAPAAAADIQSKQWYLDAMHAEEIWKTSTGKGMTVAVIDTGVNPATPSLKGQVLKGMDVSEAEGDETDDYTGHGTTMAELIAGTGKGGGLKGLAPGAKIIPYRVSDTEFQNKNKVNAFDMEEAIKAAADSEAQIISISFGNEFYSSSVRQAVKHAQAKGKLLFASAGNDAKKGNKENYPAAYPEAIAVAATTGDGEVAEYSQHGDFVDLAAPGSEIPGWCDENFTRYCDGDGTSNAAAIASASAALIWSAHPDWTGNQVLRVMLESAGKGDDWEPGTLSRYAGHGVIRPNAHLTRGIGKPGDPDINPLTNQRVGGDAGSSGSSPSAAPSASMSASGSPQAPESKPSSDAVVAGSSESTDDGSPLGLIIGGAAAAIVVAGVAYVIVRRRRTA
;
A
#
# COMPACT_ATOMS: atom_id res chain seq x y z
N MET A 1 -93.06 -3.83 32.47
CA MET A 1 -92.14 -5.00 32.23
C MET A 1 -91.63 -5.02 30.78
N ILE A 2 -90.96 -3.99 30.41
CA ILE A 2 -90.27 -3.90 29.07
C ILE A 2 -89.12 -2.95 29.34
N GLU A 3 -87.89 -3.42 29.48
CA GLU A 3 -86.63 -2.65 29.39
C GLU A 3 -85.44 -3.34 30.08
N VAL A 4 -85.08 -4.51 29.68
CA VAL A 4 -83.75 -5.15 30.10
C VAL A 4 -83.21 -6.06 28.99
N ARG A 5 -83.37 -5.76 27.73
CA ARG A 5 -82.81 -6.65 26.67
C ARG A 5 -82.03 -5.95 25.59
N ARG A 6 -81.47 -4.79 25.84
CA ARG A 6 -80.68 -4.08 24.79
C ARG A 6 -79.20 -3.71 25.16
N LEU A 7 -78.67 -4.25 26.23
CA LEU A 7 -77.27 -3.92 26.68
C LEU A 7 -76.29 -5.09 26.68
N ARG A 8 -76.50 -6.12 25.87
CA ARG A 8 -75.51 -7.27 25.79
C ARG A 8 -74.97 -7.60 24.40
N ARG A 9 -75.09 -6.66 23.41
CA ARG A 9 -74.51 -6.87 22.04
C ARG A 9 -73.51 -5.85 21.60
N GLY A 10 -72.97 -5.02 22.49
CA GLY A 10 -72.01 -3.95 22.17
C GLY A 10 -70.59 -4.15 22.68
N MET A 11 -70.24 -5.28 23.27
CA MET A 11 -68.94 -5.46 23.95
C MET A 11 -68.08 -6.62 23.44
N LEU A 12 -68.33 -7.17 22.27
CA LEU A 12 -67.55 -8.26 21.65
C LEU A 12 -66.89 -7.88 20.32
N GLY A 13 -66.92 -6.58 19.96
CA GLY A 13 -66.32 -6.09 18.70
C GLY A 13 -65.00 -5.31 18.84
N ALA A 14 -64.49 -5.07 20.07
CA ALA A 14 -63.39 -4.14 20.30
C ALA A 14 -62.03 -4.79 20.73
N VAL A 15 -61.94 -6.13 20.79
CA VAL A 15 -60.70 -6.83 21.24
C VAL A 15 -59.95 -7.54 20.10
N ALA A 16 -60.48 -7.54 18.88
CA ALA A 16 -59.88 -8.28 17.75
C ALA A 16 -59.03 -7.44 16.78
N VAL A 17 -58.79 -6.14 17.01
CA VAL A 17 -58.03 -5.27 16.08
C VAL A 17 -56.69 -4.82 16.62
N THR A 18 -56.32 -5.10 17.88
CA THR A 18 -55.02 -4.69 18.46
C THR A 18 -53.94 -5.76 18.49
N ALA A 19 -54.15 -6.95 17.91
CA ALA A 19 -53.18 -8.05 17.93
C ALA A 19 -52.43 -8.27 16.60
N VAL A 20 -52.59 -7.43 15.59
CA VAL A 20 -51.96 -7.61 14.25
C VAL A 20 -50.88 -6.57 13.93
N LEU A 21 -50.60 -5.62 14.82
CA LEU A 21 -49.58 -4.58 14.57
C LEU A 21 -48.24 -4.76 15.34
N ALA A 22 -48.02 -5.91 15.98
CA ALA A 22 -46.78 -6.18 16.73
C ALA A 22 -45.85 -7.21 16.09
N SER A 23 -46.07 -7.64 14.85
CA SER A 23 -45.22 -8.61 14.16
C SER A 23 -44.75 -8.12 12.81
N GLY A 24 -43.91 -7.05 12.79
CA GLY A 24 -43.46 -6.51 11.53
C GLY A 24 -42.26 -5.57 11.60
N LEU A 25 -41.48 -5.61 12.68
CA LEU A 25 -40.17 -4.97 12.72
C LEU A 25 -39.11 -6.06 12.90
N THR A 26 -39.07 -7.01 11.98
CA THR A 26 -37.78 -7.64 11.66
C THR A 26 -36.97 -6.56 10.97
N ALA A 27 -36.01 -6.00 11.70
CA ALA A 27 -34.99 -5.18 11.09
C ALA A 27 -34.40 -6.02 9.95
N ALA A 28 -34.75 -5.71 8.70
CA ALA A 28 -34.04 -6.20 7.54
C ALA A 28 -32.61 -5.70 7.73
N ALA A 29 -31.70 -6.59 8.08
CA ALA A 29 -30.28 -6.32 7.96
C ALA A 29 -30.06 -5.82 6.52
N PRO A 30 -29.31 -4.74 6.30
CA PRO A 30 -29.17 -4.20 4.98
C PRO A 30 -28.52 -5.26 4.09
N ALA A 31 -29.24 -5.71 3.08
CA ALA A 31 -28.75 -6.68 2.08
C ALA A 31 -27.48 -6.19 1.37
N ALA A 32 -27.21 -4.88 1.38
CA ALA A 32 -26.00 -4.27 0.86
C ALA A 32 -24.71 -4.61 1.67
N ALA A 33 -24.87 -4.99 2.95
CA ALA A 33 -23.74 -5.27 3.83
C ALA A 33 -23.08 -6.63 3.56
N ALA A 34 -23.84 -7.61 3.10
CA ALA A 34 -23.31 -8.93 2.75
C ALA A 34 -22.65 -8.96 1.38
N ASP A 35 -22.93 -7.97 0.52
CA ASP A 35 -22.48 -7.96 -0.86
C ASP A 35 -21.01 -7.57 -0.99
N ILE A 36 -20.49 -6.56 -0.24
CA ILE A 36 -19.09 -6.12 -0.41
C ILE A 36 -18.09 -7.12 0.15
N GLN A 37 -18.40 -7.81 1.24
CA GLN A 37 -17.50 -8.80 1.82
C GLN A 37 -17.38 -10.04 0.94
N SER A 38 -18.41 -10.40 0.20
CA SER A 38 -18.36 -11.48 -0.78
C SER A 38 -17.47 -11.18 -1.99
N LYS A 39 -17.17 -9.90 -2.23
CA LYS A 39 -16.23 -9.46 -3.26
C LYS A 39 -14.77 -9.45 -2.82
N GLN A 40 -14.50 -9.65 -1.54
CA GLN A 40 -13.13 -9.70 -0.99
C GLN A 40 -12.49 -11.07 -1.27
N TRP A 41 -12.39 -11.43 -2.56
CA TRP A 41 -11.87 -12.72 -3.03
C TRP A 41 -10.51 -13.08 -2.42
N TYR A 42 -9.67 -12.08 -2.16
CA TYR A 42 -8.33 -12.26 -1.62
C TYR A 42 -8.34 -12.85 -0.19
N LEU A 43 -9.39 -12.63 0.59
CA LEU A 43 -9.50 -13.21 1.93
C LEU A 43 -9.62 -14.74 1.86
N ASP A 44 -10.40 -15.24 0.90
CA ASP A 44 -10.55 -16.68 0.67
C ASP A 44 -9.26 -17.26 0.07
N ALA A 45 -8.67 -16.61 -0.94
CA ALA A 45 -7.42 -17.04 -1.57
C ALA A 45 -6.26 -17.12 -0.57
N MET A 46 -6.22 -16.21 0.42
CA MET A 46 -5.22 -16.19 1.48
C MET A 46 -5.57 -17.08 2.68
N HIS A 47 -6.74 -17.73 2.69
CA HIS A 47 -7.27 -18.54 3.81
C HIS A 47 -7.40 -17.71 5.10
N ALA A 48 -7.96 -16.51 5.02
CA ALA A 48 -8.02 -15.59 6.14
C ALA A 48 -8.76 -16.16 7.38
N GLU A 49 -9.87 -16.88 7.19
CA GLU A 49 -10.61 -17.52 8.29
C GLU A 49 -9.75 -18.55 9.05
N GLU A 50 -8.84 -19.22 8.38
CA GLU A 50 -7.88 -20.14 9.01
C GLU A 50 -6.83 -19.37 9.82
N ILE A 51 -6.27 -18.32 9.21
CA ILE A 51 -5.27 -17.44 9.83
C ILE A 51 -5.83 -16.82 11.11
N TRP A 52 -7.07 -16.35 11.09
CA TRP A 52 -7.68 -15.66 12.25
C TRP A 52 -7.89 -16.57 13.48
N LYS A 53 -7.83 -17.88 13.34
CA LYS A 53 -7.79 -18.80 14.47
C LYS A 53 -6.46 -18.69 15.26
N THR A 54 -5.39 -18.23 14.58
CA THR A 54 -4.04 -18.10 15.17
C THR A 54 -3.70 -16.64 15.46
N SER A 55 -3.96 -15.73 14.52
CA SER A 55 -3.61 -14.32 14.62
C SER A 55 -4.61 -13.44 13.88
N THR A 56 -4.96 -12.31 14.49
CA THR A 56 -5.76 -11.24 13.88
C THR A 56 -4.97 -9.95 13.71
N GLY A 57 -3.67 -9.96 13.95
CA GLY A 57 -2.85 -8.74 13.98
C GLY A 57 -2.98 -7.93 15.28
N LYS A 58 -3.60 -8.48 16.34
CA LYS A 58 -3.80 -7.80 17.61
C LYS A 58 -2.46 -7.42 18.24
N GLY A 59 -2.36 -6.18 18.72
CA GLY A 59 -1.14 -5.62 19.31
C GLY A 59 -0.20 -4.99 18.29
N MET A 60 -0.50 -5.10 16.98
CA MET A 60 0.26 -4.44 15.92
C MET A 60 -0.38 -3.11 15.53
N THR A 61 0.46 -2.14 15.21
CA THR A 61 0.06 -0.85 14.69
C THR A 61 0.73 -0.65 13.33
N VAL A 62 -0.07 -0.23 12.34
CA VAL A 62 0.38 0.06 10.98
C VAL A 62 0.24 1.55 10.71
N ALA A 63 1.33 2.22 10.38
CA ALA A 63 1.31 3.58 9.84
C ALA A 63 0.88 3.52 8.38
N VAL A 64 -0.18 4.23 8.01
CA VAL A 64 -0.67 4.34 6.64
C VAL A 64 -0.34 5.73 6.13
N ILE A 65 0.64 5.81 5.22
CA ILE A 65 1.04 7.06 4.56
C ILE A 65 0.26 7.15 3.25
N ASP A 66 -0.81 7.97 3.27
CA ASP A 66 -1.81 8.00 2.20
C ASP A 66 -2.58 9.33 2.18
N THR A 67 -3.77 9.37 1.56
CA THR A 67 -4.62 10.56 1.40
C THR A 67 -5.37 11.00 2.66
N GLY A 68 -5.12 10.38 3.81
CA GLY A 68 -5.87 10.50 5.05
C GLY A 68 -6.66 9.23 5.33
N VAL A 69 -7.22 9.11 6.54
CA VAL A 69 -8.04 7.94 6.92
C VAL A 69 -9.27 8.38 7.69
N ASN A 70 -10.45 8.21 7.13
CA ASN A 70 -11.71 8.53 7.80
C ASN A 70 -12.06 7.48 8.90
N PRO A 71 -11.94 7.83 10.20
CA PRO A 71 -12.21 6.91 11.31
C PRO A 71 -13.71 6.70 11.55
N ALA A 72 -14.57 7.47 10.88
CA ALA A 72 -16.01 7.40 11.08
C ALA A 72 -16.69 6.28 10.28
N THR A 73 -15.98 5.68 9.30
CA THR A 73 -16.51 4.53 8.58
C THR A 73 -16.81 3.40 9.56
N PRO A 74 -17.92 2.66 9.40
CA PRO A 74 -18.32 1.63 10.35
C PRO A 74 -17.24 0.57 10.57
N SER A 75 -16.47 0.26 9.54
CA SER A 75 -15.41 -0.75 9.54
C SER A 75 -14.17 -0.30 10.33
N LEU A 76 -13.85 0.99 10.32
CA LEU A 76 -12.68 1.54 11.03
C LEU A 76 -12.98 2.10 12.41
N LYS A 77 -14.24 2.13 12.82
CA LYS A 77 -14.61 2.72 14.12
C LYS A 77 -13.85 2.06 15.28
N GLY A 78 -12.98 2.86 15.93
CA GLY A 78 -12.12 2.42 17.03
C GLY A 78 -10.83 1.72 16.59
N GLN A 79 -10.53 1.67 15.28
CA GLN A 79 -9.27 1.12 14.76
C GLN A 79 -8.20 2.19 14.52
N VAL A 80 -8.60 3.44 14.26
CA VAL A 80 -7.70 4.54 13.91
C VAL A 80 -7.24 5.27 15.17
N LEU A 81 -5.94 5.44 15.31
CA LEU A 81 -5.25 6.21 16.33
C LEU A 81 -4.95 7.62 15.78
N LYS A 82 -4.44 8.51 16.65
CA LYS A 82 -4.03 9.84 16.22
C LYS A 82 -2.79 9.74 15.34
N GLY A 83 -2.83 10.42 14.20
CA GLY A 83 -1.78 10.48 13.22
C GLY A 83 -1.21 11.88 13.02
N MET A 84 -0.82 12.20 11.80
CA MET A 84 -0.24 13.48 11.41
C MET A 84 -0.64 13.83 9.98
N ASP A 85 -0.98 15.07 9.74
CA ASP A 85 -1.11 15.66 8.41
C ASP A 85 0.17 16.42 8.06
N VAL A 86 0.81 16.07 6.96
CA VAL A 86 1.97 16.77 6.37
C VAL A 86 1.64 17.33 4.99
N SER A 87 0.40 17.15 4.52
CA SER A 87 -0.06 17.77 3.28
C SER A 87 -0.29 19.27 3.49
N GLU A 88 -0.19 20.05 2.45
CA GLU A 88 -0.55 21.48 2.49
C GLU A 88 -2.05 21.70 2.20
N ALA A 89 -2.84 20.61 2.11
CA ALA A 89 -4.28 20.68 1.87
C ALA A 89 -5.05 21.00 3.17
N GLU A 90 -6.23 21.62 3.03
CA GLU A 90 -7.12 21.88 4.17
C GLU A 90 -7.55 20.57 4.85
N GLY A 91 -7.66 20.57 6.18
CA GLY A 91 -8.10 19.41 6.96
C GLY A 91 -7.03 18.87 7.91
N ASP A 92 -7.22 17.63 8.32
CA ASP A 92 -6.27 16.90 9.18
C ASP A 92 -6.05 15.46 8.70
N GLU A 93 -5.32 14.66 9.45
CA GLU A 93 -4.98 13.27 9.09
C GLU A 93 -6.20 12.35 8.93
N THR A 94 -7.37 12.79 9.40
CA THR A 94 -8.63 12.03 9.31
C THR A 94 -9.50 12.45 8.13
N ASP A 95 -9.14 13.53 7.44
CA ASP A 95 -9.83 13.99 6.23
C ASP A 95 -9.27 13.30 4.99
N ASP A 96 -10.03 12.37 4.44
CA ASP A 96 -9.71 11.67 3.21
C ASP A 96 -10.69 12.06 2.11
N TYR A 97 -10.28 12.94 1.22
CA TYR A 97 -11.11 13.47 0.13
C TYR A 97 -11.18 12.56 -1.10
N THR A 98 -10.59 11.38 -1.05
CA THR A 98 -10.58 10.43 -2.17
C THR A 98 -11.17 9.08 -1.82
N GLY A 99 -11.14 8.71 -0.54
CA GLY A 99 -11.46 7.38 -0.05
C GLY A 99 -10.31 6.37 -0.23
N HIS A 100 -9.15 6.80 -0.79
CA HIS A 100 -8.06 5.87 -1.06
C HIS A 100 -7.36 5.44 0.23
N GLY A 101 -6.88 6.36 1.07
CA GLY A 101 -6.22 6.02 2.32
C GLY A 101 -7.12 5.28 3.31
N THR A 102 -8.41 5.65 3.34
CA THR A 102 -9.43 4.92 4.11
C THR A 102 -9.59 3.49 3.61
N THR A 103 -9.57 3.28 2.29
CA THR A 103 -9.58 1.93 1.71
C THR A 103 -8.36 1.14 2.14
N MET A 104 -7.15 1.70 2.03
CA MET A 104 -5.92 1.02 2.46
C MET A 104 -6.00 0.63 3.94
N ALA A 105 -6.48 1.53 4.79
CA ALA A 105 -6.68 1.25 6.22
C ALA A 105 -7.72 0.14 6.46
N GLU A 106 -8.82 0.12 5.71
CA GLU A 106 -9.83 -0.95 5.80
C GLU A 106 -9.30 -2.30 5.31
N LEU A 107 -8.51 -2.34 4.23
CA LEU A 107 -7.86 -3.58 3.76
C LEU A 107 -6.90 -4.16 4.81
N ILE A 108 -6.27 -3.30 5.60
CA ILE A 108 -5.38 -3.72 6.69
C ILE A 108 -6.18 -4.15 7.91
N ALA A 109 -6.99 -3.25 8.49
CA ALA A 109 -7.52 -3.37 9.85
C ALA A 109 -9.05 -3.23 9.94
N GLY A 110 -9.76 -3.21 8.83
CA GLY A 110 -11.22 -3.13 8.81
C GLY A 110 -11.87 -4.25 9.62
N THR A 111 -12.88 -3.90 10.40
CA THR A 111 -13.59 -4.87 11.25
C THR A 111 -14.71 -5.61 10.53
N GLY A 112 -15.06 -5.19 9.31
CA GLY A 112 -16.23 -5.69 8.57
C GLY A 112 -17.58 -5.25 9.13
N LYS A 113 -17.60 -4.40 10.17
CA LYS A 113 -18.85 -3.94 10.78
C LYS A 113 -19.59 -2.98 9.86
N GLY A 114 -20.91 -2.95 10.00
CA GLY A 114 -21.78 -2.05 9.25
C GLY A 114 -21.76 -2.27 7.74
N GLY A 115 -21.30 -3.43 7.28
CA GLY A 115 -21.17 -3.75 5.86
C GLY A 115 -19.92 -3.18 5.19
N GLY A 116 -18.95 -2.72 5.97
CA GLY A 116 -17.67 -2.28 5.46
C GLY A 116 -16.72 -3.45 5.17
N LEU A 117 -15.55 -3.15 4.62
CA LEU A 117 -14.52 -4.15 4.32
C LEU A 117 -14.00 -4.82 5.60
N LYS A 118 -13.70 -6.11 5.49
CA LYS A 118 -12.99 -6.85 6.52
C LYS A 118 -11.50 -6.88 6.17
N GLY A 119 -10.68 -6.25 6.99
CA GLY A 119 -9.25 -6.23 6.79
C GLY A 119 -8.62 -7.59 7.05
N LEU A 120 -7.47 -7.84 6.42
CA LEU A 120 -6.76 -9.10 6.60
C LEU A 120 -6.21 -9.23 8.04
N ALA A 121 -5.87 -8.11 8.70
CA ALA A 121 -5.44 -8.04 10.09
C ALA A 121 -6.43 -7.22 10.95
N PRO A 122 -7.68 -7.70 11.18
CA PRO A 122 -8.77 -6.90 11.77
C PRO A 122 -8.56 -6.55 13.24
N GLY A 123 -7.54 -7.07 13.88
CA GLY A 123 -7.12 -6.73 15.25
C GLY A 123 -6.02 -5.67 15.33
N ALA A 124 -5.44 -5.26 14.21
CA ALA A 124 -4.41 -4.23 14.15
C ALA A 124 -4.99 -2.81 14.35
N LYS A 125 -4.13 -1.84 14.63
CA LYS A 125 -4.45 -0.41 14.70
C LYS A 125 -3.79 0.35 13.56
N ILE A 126 -4.36 1.50 13.21
CA ILE A 126 -3.89 2.37 12.14
C ILE A 126 -3.46 3.71 12.72
N ILE A 127 -2.30 4.20 12.32
CA ILE A 127 -1.87 5.59 12.50
C ILE A 127 -1.86 6.23 11.10
N PRO A 128 -2.76 7.16 10.79
CA PRO A 128 -2.77 7.83 9.49
C PRO A 128 -1.68 8.90 9.39
N TYR A 129 -1.02 8.94 8.23
CA TYR A 129 -0.13 10.03 7.82
C TYR A 129 -0.62 10.54 6.48
N ARG A 130 -1.27 11.71 6.49
CA ARG A 130 -1.81 12.32 5.28
C ARG A 130 -0.70 13.09 4.57
N VAL A 131 -0.36 12.68 3.34
CA VAL A 131 0.69 13.31 2.51
C VAL A 131 0.13 14.00 1.27
N SER A 132 -1.11 13.68 0.87
CA SER A 132 -1.75 14.21 -0.33
C SER A 132 -3.25 13.95 -0.31
N ASP A 133 -4.00 14.74 -1.08
CA ASP A 133 -5.30 14.37 -1.63
C ASP A 133 -5.23 14.41 -3.17
N THR A 134 -6.26 13.88 -3.85
CA THR A 134 -6.22 13.74 -5.31
C THR A 134 -6.17 15.09 -6.01
N GLU A 135 -6.87 16.09 -5.54
CA GLU A 135 -6.89 17.41 -6.14
C GLU A 135 -5.53 18.09 -5.98
N PHE A 136 -5.00 18.07 -4.77
CA PHE A 136 -3.67 18.58 -4.45
C PHE A 136 -2.58 17.83 -5.22
N GLN A 137 -2.64 16.49 -5.25
CA GLN A 137 -1.71 15.64 -5.96
C GLN A 137 -1.69 15.93 -7.48
N ASN A 138 -2.87 16.10 -8.10
CA ASN A 138 -2.98 16.42 -9.53
C ASN A 138 -2.44 17.81 -9.85
N LYS A 139 -2.65 18.78 -8.97
CA LYS A 139 -2.24 20.15 -9.13
C LYS A 139 -0.73 20.37 -8.87
N ASN A 140 -0.20 19.77 -7.81
CA ASN A 140 1.14 20.07 -7.31
C ASN A 140 2.08 18.86 -7.37
N LYS A 141 1.57 17.65 -7.56
CA LYS A 141 2.21 16.34 -7.37
C LYS A 141 2.67 16.14 -5.92
N VAL A 142 2.71 14.88 -5.44
CA VAL A 142 3.34 14.57 -4.15
C VAL A 142 4.80 14.96 -4.22
N ASN A 143 5.24 15.87 -3.35
CA ASN A 143 6.62 16.27 -3.33
C ASN A 143 7.46 15.35 -2.42
N ALA A 144 8.78 15.36 -2.64
CA ALA A 144 9.68 14.51 -1.87
C ALA A 144 9.76 14.91 -0.38
N PHE A 145 9.47 16.18 -0.09
CA PHE A 145 9.53 16.73 1.26
C PHE A 145 8.43 16.14 2.15
N ASP A 146 7.19 16.14 1.69
CA ASP A 146 6.06 15.58 2.44
C ASP A 146 6.27 14.09 2.74
N MET A 147 6.76 13.34 1.75
CA MET A 147 7.07 11.92 1.92
C MET A 147 8.19 11.68 2.93
N GLU A 148 9.25 12.50 2.91
CA GLU A 148 10.34 12.43 3.87
C GLU A 148 9.85 12.62 5.31
N GLU A 149 9.05 13.67 5.53
CA GLU A 149 8.51 14.00 6.85
C GLU A 149 7.58 12.91 7.37
N ALA A 150 6.65 12.45 6.52
CA ALA A 150 5.73 11.37 6.87
C ALA A 150 6.46 10.07 7.25
N ILE A 151 7.46 9.66 6.46
CA ILE A 151 8.23 8.44 6.76
C ILE A 151 9.00 8.58 8.07
N LYS A 152 9.63 9.73 8.33
CA LYS A 152 10.35 9.98 9.59
C LYS A 152 9.41 9.95 10.79
N ALA A 153 8.27 10.64 10.70
CA ALA A 153 7.26 10.66 11.76
C ALA A 153 6.70 9.24 12.02
N ALA A 154 6.40 8.48 10.98
CA ALA A 154 5.97 7.08 11.10
C ALA A 154 7.06 6.20 11.72
N ALA A 155 8.32 6.38 11.35
CA ALA A 155 9.47 5.65 11.91
C ALA A 155 9.67 5.91 13.41
N ASP A 156 9.41 7.13 13.86
CA ASP A 156 9.55 7.53 15.27
C ASP A 156 8.29 7.26 16.11
N SER A 157 7.20 6.81 15.47
CA SER A 157 5.94 6.42 16.14
C SER A 157 6.00 5.02 16.76
N GLU A 158 4.90 4.64 17.41
CA GLU A 158 4.71 3.27 17.92
C GLU A 158 4.39 2.23 16.84
N ALA A 159 4.17 2.63 15.58
CA ALA A 159 3.90 1.70 14.49
C ALA A 159 5.09 0.77 14.24
N GLN A 160 4.84 -0.53 14.09
CA GLN A 160 5.83 -1.52 13.71
C GLN A 160 5.99 -1.61 12.19
N ILE A 161 4.92 -1.29 11.46
CA ILE A 161 4.80 -1.45 10.03
C ILE A 161 4.40 -0.12 9.42
N ILE A 162 4.99 0.22 8.28
CA ILE A 162 4.68 1.41 7.49
C ILE A 162 4.18 0.92 6.13
N SER A 163 2.98 1.33 5.73
CA SER A 163 2.36 1.05 4.44
C SER A 163 2.32 2.32 3.62
N ILE A 164 2.94 2.32 2.44
CA ILE A 164 3.02 3.47 1.54
C ILE A 164 2.41 3.11 0.20
N SER A 165 1.36 3.84 -0.18
CA SER A 165 0.65 3.63 -1.44
C SER A 165 1.01 4.66 -2.52
N PHE A 166 1.93 5.55 -2.24
CA PHE A 166 2.42 6.60 -3.14
C PHE A 166 3.84 6.35 -3.59
N GLY A 167 4.15 6.88 -4.76
CA GLY A 167 5.48 6.90 -5.29
C GLY A 167 5.58 7.72 -6.56
N ASN A 168 6.81 7.96 -7.00
CA ASN A 168 7.11 8.63 -8.25
C ASN A 168 8.43 8.12 -8.84
N GLU A 169 8.72 8.49 -10.09
CA GLU A 169 9.92 8.06 -10.82
C GLU A 169 11.21 8.77 -10.41
N PHE A 170 11.15 9.72 -9.49
CA PHE A 170 12.29 10.56 -9.13
C PHE A 170 12.98 10.06 -7.86
N TYR A 171 14.25 9.72 -7.98
CA TYR A 171 15.08 9.40 -6.83
C TYR A 171 15.26 10.64 -5.93
N SER A 172 15.02 10.47 -4.62
CA SER A 172 15.30 11.46 -3.59
C SER A 172 16.21 10.89 -2.52
N SER A 173 17.37 11.52 -2.33
CA SER A 173 18.32 11.10 -1.29
C SER A 173 17.76 11.32 0.13
N SER A 174 16.95 12.34 0.34
CA SER A 174 16.33 12.65 1.62
C SER A 174 15.23 11.64 1.98
N VAL A 175 14.36 11.28 1.02
CA VAL A 175 13.37 10.21 1.21
C VAL A 175 14.05 8.89 1.50
N ARG A 176 15.14 8.54 0.76
CA ARG A 176 15.90 7.32 1.06
C ARG A 176 16.49 7.32 2.46
N GLN A 177 16.98 8.46 2.96
CA GLN A 177 17.47 8.58 4.33
C GLN A 177 16.35 8.34 5.35
N ALA A 178 15.14 8.82 5.09
CA ALA A 178 13.98 8.54 5.94
C ALA A 178 13.62 7.04 5.94
N VAL A 179 13.69 6.36 4.78
CA VAL A 179 13.50 4.90 4.69
C VAL A 179 14.57 4.15 5.49
N LYS A 180 15.84 4.55 5.37
CA LYS A 180 16.94 3.99 6.19
C LYS A 180 16.73 4.21 7.69
N HIS A 181 16.21 5.38 8.06
CA HIS A 181 15.87 5.66 9.46
C HIS A 181 14.77 4.71 9.96
N ALA A 182 13.71 4.49 9.16
CA ALA A 182 12.67 3.52 9.49
C ALA A 182 13.24 2.10 9.65
N GLN A 183 14.11 1.66 8.73
CA GLN A 183 14.80 0.37 8.83
C GLN A 183 15.67 0.29 10.11
N ALA A 184 16.45 1.33 10.41
CA ALA A 184 17.30 1.38 11.61
C ALA A 184 16.47 1.34 12.92
N LYS A 185 15.24 1.82 12.88
CA LYS A 185 14.25 1.69 13.96
C LYS A 185 13.57 0.32 14.02
N GLY A 186 13.94 -0.61 13.13
CA GLY A 186 13.36 -1.96 13.05
C GLY A 186 11.97 -2.00 12.45
N LYS A 187 11.53 -0.92 11.76
CA LYS A 187 10.22 -0.88 11.09
C LYS A 187 10.28 -1.66 9.77
N LEU A 188 9.14 -2.29 9.41
CA LEU A 188 8.95 -2.82 8.05
C LEU A 188 8.21 -1.77 7.21
N LEU A 189 8.81 -1.35 6.11
CA LEU A 189 8.23 -0.37 5.20
C LEU A 189 7.87 -1.05 3.89
N PHE A 190 6.57 -1.25 3.66
CA PHE A 190 6.01 -1.77 2.42
C PHE A 190 5.61 -0.62 1.51
N ALA A 191 6.06 -0.65 0.27
CA ALA A 191 5.74 0.37 -0.72
C ALA A 191 5.20 -0.26 -2.01
N SER A 192 4.19 0.39 -2.59
CA SER A 192 3.61 -0.01 -3.86
C SER A 192 4.62 0.09 -5.01
N ALA A 193 4.78 -0.98 -5.80
CA ALA A 193 5.74 -1.01 -6.91
C ALA A 193 5.42 0.00 -8.02
N GLY A 194 4.16 0.41 -8.14
CA GLY A 194 3.66 1.34 -9.16
C GLY A 194 2.77 0.68 -10.20
N ASN A 195 1.97 1.49 -10.91
CA ASN A 195 0.90 1.03 -11.80
C ASN A 195 1.13 1.37 -13.29
N ASP A 196 2.34 1.81 -13.63
CA ASP A 196 2.66 2.34 -14.94
C ASP A 196 3.56 1.41 -15.80
N ALA A 197 3.50 0.08 -15.59
CA ALA A 197 4.25 -0.88 -16.39
C ALA A 197 4.03 -0.69 -17.91
N LYS A 198 2.79 -0.42 -18.31
CA LYS A 198 2.44 -0.16 -19.74
C LYS A 198 2.87 1.24 -20.24
N LYS A 199 3.30 2.13 -19.33
CA LYS A 199 3.71 3.51 -19.65
C LYS A 199 5.22 3.73 -19.49
N GLY A 200 6.00 2.69 -19.64
CA GLY A 200 7.46 2.76 -19.62
C GLY A 200 8.13 2.02 -18.49
N ASN A 201 7.39 1.46 -17.53
CA ASN A 201 7.89 0.60 -16.46
C ASN A 201 9.13 1.17 -15.73
N LYS A 202 9.11 2.45 -15.39
CA LYS A 202 10.20 3.08 -14.66
C LYS A 202 10.16 2.67 -13.19
N GLU A 203 11.32 2.66 -12.54
CA GLU A 203 11.39 2.48 -11.09
C GLU A 203 10.52 3.50 -10.36
N ASN A 204 9.88 3.07 -9.30
CA ASN A 204 8.99 3.89 -8.48
C ASN A 204 9.54 4.01 -7.05
N TYR A 205 9.79 5.21 -6.58
CA TYR A 205 10.30 5.47 -5.24
C TYR A 205 9.17 5.92 -4.29
N PRO A 206 9.15 5.38 -3.04
CA PRO A 206 10.24 4.73 -2.31
C PRO A 206 10.42 3.21 -2.55
N ALA A 207 9.56 2.53 -3.30
CA ALA A 207 9.63 1.08 -3.49
C ALA A 207 11.00 0.60 -4.01
N ALA A 208 11.61 1.34 -4.94
CA ALA A 208 12.90 0.97 -5.53
C ALA A 208 14.12 1.26 -4.62
N TYR A 209 13.94 1.74 -3.39
CA TYR A 209 15.06 1.79 -2.45
C TYR A 209 15.32 0.41 -1.85
N PRO A 210 16.58 -0.05 -1.81
CA PRO A 210 16.92 -1.38 -1.26
C PRO A 210 16.49 -1.62 0.19
N GLU A 211 16.19 -0.56 0.92
CA GLU A 211 15.77 -0.57 2.32
C GLU A 211 14.24 -0.64 2.49
N ALA A 212 13.48 -0.44 1.40
CA ALA A 212 12.02 -0.62 1.35
C ALA A 212 11.68 -2.04 0.89
N ILE A 213 10.43 -2.45 1.09
CA ILE A 213 9.88 -3.72 0.61
C ILE A 213 8.90 -3.39 -0.52
N ALA A 214 9.34 -3.60 -1.76
CA ALA A 214 8.54 -3.32 -2.94
C ALA A 214 7.50 -4.41 -3.19
N VAL A 215 6.23 -4.02 -3.34
CA VAL A 215 5.12 -4.95 -3.50
C VAL A 215 4.44 -4.76 -4.85
N ALA A 216 4.51 -5.78 -5.71
CA ALA A 216 3.77 -5.88 -6.96
C ALA A 216 2.34 -6.40 -6.74
N ALA A 217 1.45 -6.12 -7.69
CA ALA A 217 0.06 -6.56 -7.63
C ALA A 217 -0.17 -7.86 -8.39
N THR A 218 -1.00 -8.76 -7.83
CA THR A 218 -1.52 -9.94 -8.54
C THR A 218 -3.01 -9.83 -8.79
N THR A 219 -3.46 -10.55 -9.83
CA THR A 219 -4.85 -10.84 -10.14
C THR A 219 -5.38 -11.99 -9.28
N GLY A 220 -6.67 -12.33 -9.43
CA GLY A 220 -7.32 -13.39 -8.66
C GLY A 220 -6.81 -14.82 -8.96
N ASP A 221 -6.22 -15.04 -10.12
CA ASP A 221 -5.56 -16.29 -10.54
C ASP A 221 -4.08 -16.36 -10.12
N GLY A 222 -3.59 -15.34 -9.40
CA GLY A 222 -2.23 -15.33 -8.84
C GLY A 222 -1.15 -14.86 -9.82
N GLU A 223 -1.52 -14.46 -11.04
CA GLU A 223 -0.61 -13.86 -12.02
C GLU A 223 -0.31 -12.42 -11.65
N VAL A 224 0.90 -11.93 -11.94
CA VAL A 224 1.22 -10.51 -11.74
C VAL A 224 0.44 -9.67 -12.74
N ALA A 225 -0.24 -8.65 -12.22
CA ALA A 225 -1.09 -7.78 -13.04
C ALA A 225 -0.28 -7.01 -14.08
N GLU A 226 -0.81 -6.89 -15.31
CA GLU A 226 -0.11 -6.23 -16.43
C GLU A 226 0.21 -4.75 -16.19
N TYR A 227 -0.51 -4.08 -15.30
CA TYR A 227 -0.22 -2.70 -14.92
C TYR A 227 0.89 -2.57 -13.88
N SER A 228 1.16 -3.66 -13.12
CA SER A 228 2.12 -3.65 -12.03
C SER A 228 3.54 -3.44 -12.54
N GLN A 229 4.22 -2.38 -12.06
CA GLN A 229 5.62 -2.17 -12.38
C GLN A 229 6.47 -3.34 -11.86
N HIS A 230 7.49 -3.66 -12.62
CA HIS A 230 8.33 -4.84 -12.41
C HIS A 230 9.80 -4.53 -12.68
N GLY A 231 10.68 -5.27 -12.07
CA GLY A 231 12.13 -5.08 -12.16
C GLY A 231 12.84 -5.78 -11.03
N ASP A 232 14.16 -5.60 -10.97
CA ASP A 232 14.99 -6.20 -9.93
C ASP A 232 14.75 -5.59 -8.54
N PHE A 233 13.98 -4.51 -8.46
CA PHE A 233 13.58 -3.85 -7.21
C PHE A 233 12.36 -4.49 -6.54
N VAL A 234 11.60 -5.35 -7.23
CA VAL A 234 10.41 -5.99 -6.66
C VAL A 234 10.81 -7.11 -5.70
N ASP A 235 10.31 -7.06 -4.47
CA ASP A 235 10.63 -8.04 -3.42
C ASP A 235 9.55 -9.11 -3.25
N LEU A 236 8.27 -8.70 -3.32
CA LEU A 236 7.11 -9.57 -3.12
C LEU A 236 5.95 -9.16 -4.05
N ALA A 237 5.00 -10.05 -4.21
CA ALA A 237 3.72 -9.73 -4.82
C ALA A 237 2.56 -10.07 -3.87
N ALA A 238 1.42 -9.38 -4.02
CA ALA A 238 0.22 -9.59 -3.24
C ALA A 238 -1.04 -9.28 -4.06
N PRO A 239 -2.23 -9.74 -3.66
CA PRO A 239 -3.49 -9.38 -4.31
C PRO A 239 -3.64 -7.88 -4.48
N GLY A 240 -3.94 -7.44 -5.72
CA GLY A 240 -4.04 -6.01 -6.04
C GLY A 240 -5.09 -5.66 -7.08
N SER A 241 -5.62 -6.64 -7.82
CA SER A 241 -6.62 -6.42 -8.85
C SER A 241 -8.02 -6.80 -8.38
N GLU A 242 -9.03 -6.07 -8.89
CA GLU A 242 -10.44 -6.28 -8.55
C GLU A 242 -10.69 -6.27 -7.03
N ILE A 243 -9.99 -5.37 -6.31
CA ILE A 243 -10.11 -5.21 -4.87
C ILE A 243 -11.19 -4.17 -4.58
N PRO A 244 -12.20 -4.47 -3.76
CA PRO A 244 -13.21 -3.49 -3.39
C PRO A 244 -12.61 -2.37 -2.53
N GLY A 245 -12.94 -1.13 -2.87
CA GLY A 245 -12.52 0.08 -2.16
C GLY A 245 -13.54 1.20 -2.29
N TRP A 246 -13.42 2.26 -1.52
CA TRP A 246 -14.29 3.42 -1.60
C TRP A 246 -14.20 4.09 -2.96
N CYS A 247 -15.35 4.38 -3.57
CA CYS A 247 -15.41 5.00 -4.91
C CYS A 247 -15.28 6.50 -4.89
N ASP A 248 -15.52 7.11 -3.74
CA ASP A 248 -15.68 8.56 -3.62
C ASP A 248 -15.43 9.05 -2.18
N GLU A 249 -15.20 10.34 -2.06
CA GLU A 249 -15.00 11.08 -0.81
C GLU A 249 -16.19 11.06 0.17
N ASN A 250 -17.39 10.69 -0.31
CA ASN A 250 -18.59 10.66 0.51
C ASN A 250 -18.79 9.33 1.21
N PHE A 251 -17.97 8.33 0.94
CA PHE A 251 -18.03 6.99 1.54
C PHE A 251 -19.42 6.35 1.42
N THR A 252 -20.04 6.51 0.25
CA THR A 252 -21.43 6.05 0.02
C THR A 252 -21.50 4.68 -0.65
N ARG A 253 -20.45 4.28 -1.37
CA ARG A 253 -20.39 3.00 -2.10
C ARG A 253 -18.96 2.51 -2.30
N TYR A 254 -18.84 1.20 -2.45
CA TYR A 254 -17.60 0.55 -2.86
C TYR A 254 -17.59 0.24 -4.36
N CYS A 255 -16.42 0.31 -4.96
CA CYS A 255 -16.11 -0.11 -6.33
C CYS A 255 -14.97 -1.11 -6.33
N ASP A 256 -14.89 -1.93 -7.37
CA ASP A 256 -13.70 -2.73 -7.61
C ASP A 256 -12.60 -1.84 -8.22
N GLY A 257 -11.38 -1.94 -7.68
CA GLY A 257 -10.23 -1.14 -8.09
C GLY A 257 -8.97 -1.98 -8.25
N ASP A 258 -8.07 -1.49 -9.09
CA ASP A 258 -6.79 -2.11 -9.40
C ASP A 258 -5.64 -1.23 -8.88
N GLY A 259 -4.66 -1.82 -8.21
CA GLY A 259 -3.49 -1.07 -7.79
C GLY A 259 -2.49 -1.85 -6.95
N THR A 260 -1.21 -1.52 -7.13
CA THR A 260 -0.14 -1.97 -6.23
C THR A 260 -0.27 -1.39 -4.83
N SER A 261 -1.10 -0.34 -4.64
CA SER A 261 -1.52 0.19 -3.35
C SER A 261 -2.25 -0.85 -2.51
N ASN A 262 -3.23 -1.55 -3.12
CA ASN A 262 -3.96 -2.64 -2.48
C ASN A 262 -3.00 -3.77 -2.06
N ALA A 263 -2.05 -4.11 -2.93
CA ALA A 263 -1.05 -5.13 -2.68
C ALA A 263 -0.13 -4.75 -1.49
N ALA A 264 0.32 -3.50 -1.41
CA ALA A 264 1.12 -3.00 -0.28
C ALA A 264 0.35 -3.04 1.05
N ALA A 265 -0.94 -2.66 1.04
CA ALA A 265 -1.81 -2.75 2.21
C ALA A 265 -1.99 -4.20 2.68
N ILE A 266 -2.26 -5.13 1.77
CA ILE A 266 -2.43 -6.56 2.08
C ILE A 266 -1.10 -7.18 2.55
N ALA A 267 0.05 -6.77 1.98
CA ALA A 267 1.38 -7.19 2.46
C ALA A 267 1.65 -6.68 3.88
N SER A 268 1.32 -5.41 4.17
CA SER A 268 1.43 -4.82 5.50
C SER A 268 0.57 -5.55 6.52
N ALA A 269 -0.66 -5.90 6.15
CA ALA A 269 -1.55 -6.70 6.99
C ALA A 269 -1.00 -8.12 7.24
N SER A 270 -0.38 -8.74 6.22
CA SER A 270 0.25 -10.06 6.35
C SER A 270 1.42 -10.03 7.33
N ALA A 271 2.25 -8.97 7.29
CA ALA A 271 3.29 -8.75 8.28
C ALA A 271 2.72 -8.58 9.69
N ALA A 272 1.63 -7.81 9.84
CA ALA A 272 0.95 -7.62 11.13
C ALA A 272 0.43 -8.94 11.71
N LEU A 273 -0.10 -9.82 10.88
CA LEU A 273 -0.56 -11.16 11.30
C LEU A 273 0.60 -12.01 11.83
N ILE A 274 1.70 -12.09 11.08
CA ILE A 274 2.89 -12.88 11.46
C ILE A 274 3.52 -12.30 12.73
N TRP A 275 3.72 -10.98 12.78
CA TRP A 275 4.35 -10.33 13.93
C TRP A 275 3.51 -10.44 15.20
N SER A 276 2.19 -10.31 15.08
CA SER A 276 1.26 -10.52 16.20
C SER A 276 1.31 -11.94 16.78
N ALA A 277 1.58 -12.96 15.95
CA ALA A 277 1.79 -14.34 16.40
C ALA A 277 3.17 -14.56 17.06
N HIS A 278 4.13 -13.70 16.75
CA HIS A 278 5.52 -13.79 17.22
C HIS A 278 6.00 -12.43 17.76
N PRO A 279 5.45 -11.94 18.87
CA PRO A 279 5.71 -10.58 19.36
C PRO A 279 7.18 -10.33 19.77
N ASP A 280 7.93 -11.39 20.04
CA ASP A 280 9.35 -11.31 20.38
C ASP A 280 10.28 -11.24 19.16
N TRP A 281 9.73 -11.34 17.93
CA TRP A 281 10.53 -11.26 16.72
C TRP A 281 10.83 -9.82 16.33
N THR A 282 11.97 -9.62 15.67
CA THR A 282 12.29 -8.36 15.00
C THR A 282 11.61 -8.27 13.63
N GLY A 283 11.53 -7.05 13.08
CA GLY A 283 11.04 -6.86 11.72
C GLY A 283 11.82 -7.69 10.69
N ASN A 284 13.14 -7.82 10.84
CA ASN A 284 13.97 -8.65 9.96
C ASN A 284 13.54 -10.12 9.96
N GLN A 285 13.18 -10.67 11.12
CA GLN A 285 12.73 -12.04 11.26
C GLN A 285 11.36 -12.25 10.63
N VAL A 286 10.44 -11.31 10.83
CA VAL A 286 9.12 -11.31 10.17
C VAL A 286 9.27 -11.24 8.66
N LEU A 287 10.08 -10.30 8.16
CA LEU A 287 10.33 -10.16 6.72
C LEU A 287 10.93 -11.43 6.13
N ARG A 288 11.94 -12.01 6.77
CA ARG A 288 12.57 -13.26 6.29
C ARG A 288 11.54 -14.37 6.12
N VAL A 289 10.68 -14.54 7.10
CA VAL A 289 9.61 -15.54 7.03
C VAL A 289 8.62 -15.24 5.90
N MET A 290 8.29 -13.99 5.65
CA MET A 290 7.44 -13.60 4.52
C MET A 290 8.08 -13.99 3.18
N LEU A 291 9.39 -13.69 3.01
CA LEU A 291 10.14 -14.01 1.79
C LEU A 291 10.27 -15.53 1.58
N GLU A 292 10.59 -16.29 2.64
CA GLU A 292 10.76 -17.74 2.57
C GLU A 292 9.45 -18.51 2.39
N SER A 293 8.34 -17.99 2.93
CA SER A 293 7.02 -18.62 2.79
C SER A 293 6.24 -18.17 1.56
N ALA A 294 6.77 -17.23 0.78
CA ALA A 294 6.11 -16.71 -0.43
C ALA A 294 5.81 -17.83 -1.45
N GLY A 295 4.67 -17.72 -2.12
CA GLY A 295 4.21 -18.66 -3.13
C GLY A 295 4.98 -18.49 -4.43
N LYS A 296 5.44 -19.60 -4.96
CA LYS A 296 6.15 -19.67 -6.25
C LYS A 296 5.35 -20.57 -7.19
N GLY A 297 5.28 -20.22 -8.47
CA GLY A 297 4.70 -21.09 -9.49
C GLY A 297 5.49 -22.39 -9.67
N ASP A 298 4.85 -23.38 -10.26
CA ASP A 298 5.45 -24.72 -10.44
C ASP A 298 6.73 -24.69 -11.29
N ASP A 299 6.82 -23.75 -12.23
CA ASP A 299 7.97 -23.56 -13.12
C ASP A 299 9.10 -22.67 -12.52
N TRP A 300 9.00 -22.31 -11.23
CA TRP A 300 9.96 -21.43 -10.58
C TRP A 300 11.24 -22.15 -10.21
N GLU A 301 12.36 -21.72 -10.81
CA GLU A 301 13.66 -22.32 -10.51
C GLU A 301 14.11 -22.03 -9.06
N PRO A 302 14.50 -23.06 -8.29
CA PRO A 302 14.96 -22.88 -6.93
C PRO A 302 16.14 -21.89 -6.81
N GLY A 303 16.04 -20.96 -5.87
CA GLY A 303 17.11 -19.97 -5.63
C GLY A 303 17.08 -18.75 -6.55
N THR A 304 16.13 -18.65 -7.48
CA THR A 304 15.96 -17.48 -8.33
C THR A 304 14.95 -16.49 -7.75
N LEU A 305 15.02 -15.24 -8.21
CA LEU A 305 14.02 -14.19 -7.95
C LEU A 305 13.31 -13.83 -9.26
N SER A 306 12.02 -13.55 -9.17
CA SER A 306 11.28 -13.06 -10.31
C SER A 306 11.35 -11.54 -10.38
N ARG A 307 11.57 -11.01 -11.57
CA ARG A 307 11.48 -9.57 -11.79
C ARG A 307 10.05 -9.03 -11.66
N TYR A 308 9.04 -9.91 -11.64
CA TYR A 308 7.63 -9.56 -11.54
C TYR A 308 7.09 -9.71 -10.11
N ALA A 309 7.50 -10.77 -9.40
CA ALA A 309 6.98 -11.11 -8.09
C ALA A 309 8.06 -11.21 -6.99
N GLY A 310 9.30 -10.82 -7.27
CA GLY A 310 10.41 -10.90 -6.33
C GLY A 310 10.62 -12.32 -5.79
N HIS A 311 10.46 -12.51 -4.48
CA HIS A 311 10.50 -13.81 -3.82
C HIS A 311 9.24 -14.67 -4.03
N GLY A 312 8.14 -14.07 -4.54
CA GLY A 312 6.86 -14.73 -4.80
C GLY A 312 5.67 -13.99 -4.23
N VAL A 313 4.49 -14.63 -4.33
CA VAL A 313 3.23 -14.10 -3.79
C VAL A 313 3.14 -14.38 -2.29
N ILE A 314 2.82 -13.37 -1.50
CA ILE A 314 2.73 -13.50 -0.03
C ILE A 314 1.72 -14.57 0.39
N ARG A 315 2.09 -15.38 1.39
CA ARG A 315 1.26 -16.45 1.95
C ARG A 315 1.40 -16.53 3.47
N PRO A 316 0.82 -15.60 4.26
CA PRO A 316 0.91 -15.65 5.72
C PRO A 316 0.37 -16.98 6.30
N ASN A 317 -0.64 -17.55 5.65
CA ASN A 317 -1.16 -18.87 6.02
C ASN A 317 -0.08 -19.97 5.97
N ALA A 318 0.83 -19.94 5.00
CA ALA A 318 1.89 -20.95 4.89
C ALA A 318 2.79 -20.97 6.12
N HIS A 319 3.08 -19.81 6.71
CA HIS A 319 3.82 -19.73 7.96
C HIS A 319 2.93 -20.06 9.17
N LEU A 320 1.82 -19.35 9.33
CA LEU A 320 1.00 -19.39 10.55
C LEU A 320 0.34 -20.76 10.83
N THR A 321 0.07 -21.54 9.79
CA THR A 321 -0.57 -22.85 9.93
C THR A 321 0.36 -24.02 9.67
N ARG A 322 1.43 -23.83 8.89
CA ARG A 322 2.33 -24.93 8.48
C ARG A 322 3.78 -24.70 8.89
N GLY A 323 4.13 -23.57 9.51
CA GLY A 323 5.48 -23.25 9.98
C GLY A 323 6.52 -23.11 8.87
N ILE A 324 6.10 -22.75 7.63
CA ILE A 324 7.04 -22.53 6.51
C ILE A 324 7.80 -21.23 6.73
N GLY A 325 9.12 -21.26 6.51
CA GLY A 325 10.03 -20.14 6.75
C GLY A 325 10.61 -20.17 8.17
N LYS A 326 11.81 -19.65 8.31
CA LYS A 326 12.53 -19.55 9.59
C LYS A 326 12.91 -18.10 9.87
N PRO A 327 12.84 -17.63 11.14
CA PRO A 327 13.10 -16.23 11.47
C PRO A 327 14.55 -15.80 11.21
N GLY A 328 15.51 -16.70 11.33
CA GLY A 328 16.92 -16.40 11.11
C GLY A 328 17.52 -15.42 12.13
N ASP A 329 18.61 -14.76 11.74
CA ASP A 329 19.30 -13.77 12.56
C ASP A 329 18.43 -12.48 12.71
N PRO A 330 18.15 -12.04 13.95
CA PRO A 330 17.31 -10.86 14.19
C PRO A 330 17.91 -9.55 13.68
N ASP A 331 19.25 -9.47 13.58
CA ASP A 331 19.97 -8.26 13.23
C ASP A 331 20.27 -8.14 11.73
N ILE A 332 20.04 -9.18 10.94
CA ILE A 332 20.36 -9.18 9.51
C ILE A 332 19.10 -8.95 8.69
N ASN A 333 19.06 -7.82 7.97
CA ASN A 333 18.01 -7.56 7.01
C ASN A 333 18.10 -8.57 5.84
N PRO A 334 17.02 -9.32 5.54
CA PRO A 334 17.09 -10.40 4.54
C PRO A 334 17.18 -9.92 3.09
N LEU A 335 16.83 -8.66 2.79
CA LEU A 335 16.93 -8.09 1.44
C LEU A 335 18.34 -7.57 1.17
N THR A 336 18.90 -6.79 2.10
CA THR A 336 20.19 -6.13 1.91
C THR A 336 21.39 -6.97 2.42
N ASN A 337 21.12 -8.00 3.20
CA ASN A 337 22.10 -8.81 3.92
C ASN A 337 23.02 -7.97 4.83
N GLN A 338 22.52 -6.81 5.27
CA GLN A 338 23.24 -5.89 6.16
C GLN A 338 22.74 -6.02 7.59
N ARG A 339 23.64 -5.81 8.55
CA ARG A 339 23.26 -5.72 9.96
C ARG A 339 22.53 -4.40 10.24
N VAL A 340 21.36 -4.49 10.85
CA VAL A 340 20.52 -3.34 11.24
C VAL A 340 20.61 -3.15 12.75
N GLY A 341 20.81 -1.91 13.24
CA GLY A 341 20.85 -1.60 14.67
C GLY A 341 22.19 -1.83 15.37
N GLY A 342 23.27 -2.15 14.66
CA GLY A 342 24.62 -2.10 15.20
C GLY A 342 25.15 -0.66 15.23
N ASP A 343 25.65 -0.19 16.37
CA ASP A 343 26.37 1.08 16.47
C ASP A 343 27.37 1.18 15.33
N ALA A 344 27.37 2.29 14.60
CA ALA A 344 28.34 2.63 13.55
C ALA A 344 29.75 2.90 14.17
N GLY A 345 30.21 1.99 15.02
CA GLY A 345 31.41 2.11 15.83
C GLY A 345 32.22 0.84 16.01
N SER A 346 32.18 -0.11 15.04
CA SER A 346 33.13 -1.21 15.05
C SER A 346 33.44 -1.67 13.62
N SER A 347 34.17 -0.86 12.89
CA SER A 347 35.00 -1.31 11.77
C SER A 347 36.17 -2.11 12.33
N GLY A 348 36.10 -3.44 12.30
CA GLY A 348 37.20 -4.27 12.76
C GLY A 348 36.93 -5.75 12.68
N SER A 349 37.07 -6.32 11.51
CA SER A 349 37.85 -7.54 11.25
C SER A 349 37.52 -8.09 9.86
N SER A 350 38.39 -7.74 8.90
CA SER A 350 38.57 -8.54 7.70
C SER A 350 38.92 -9.98 8.10
N PRO A 351 38.35 -10.98 7.42
CA PRO A 351 38.85 -12.35 7.60
C PRO A 351 40.28 -12.44 7.13
N SER A 352 41.16 -12.81 8.06
CA SER A 352 42.57 -13.13 7.85
C SER A 352 42.70 -14.17 6.73
N ALA A 353 43.32 -13.77 5.61
CA ALA A 353 43.80 -14.70 4.61
C ALA A 353 44.98 -15.50 5.18
N ALA A 354 44.94 -16.79 4.98
CA ALA A 354 46.01 -17.73 5.29
C ALA A 354 47.32 -17.39 4.56
N PRO A 355 48.52 -17.76 5.10
CA PRO A 355 49.80 -17.32 4.59
C PRO A 355 50.19 -18.12 3.35
N SER A 356 50.46 -17.45 2.25
CA SER A 356 51.23 -18.02 1.13
C SER A 356 52.68 -17.58 1.20
N ALA A 357 53.52 -18.56 0.98
CA ALA A 357 54.96 -18.55 1.13
C ALA A 357 55.68 -17.50 0.24
N SER A 358 56.75 -17.00 0.84
CA SER A 358 57.83 -16.20 0.31
C SER A 358 58.52 -16.81 -0.93
N MET A 359 58.76 -15.97 -1.96
CA MET A 359 59.96 -16.09 -2.80
C MET A 359 60.47 -14.68 -3.15
N SER A 360 61.74 -14.45 -2.78
CA SER A 360 62.54 -13.25 -3.06
C SER A 360 62.99 -13.18 -4.51
N ALA A 361 63.09 -11.95 -5.07
CA ALA A 361 64.19 -11.44 -5.89
C ALA A 361 63.88 -10.01 -6.36
N SER A 362 64.57 -9.06 -5.83
CA SER A 362 65.63 -8.22 -6.36
C SER A 362 65.37 -7.46 -7.68
N GLY A 363 65.45 -6.12 -7.60
CA GLY A 363 65.75 -5.28 -8.78
C GLY A 363 64.95 -3.94 -8.78
N SER A 364 65.53 -2.90 -8.15
CA SER A 364 65.30 -1.49 -8.55
C SER A 364 66.19 -1.14 -9.76
N PRO A 365 65.90 -0.12 -10.63
CA PRO A 365 66.09 1.26 -10.20
C PRO A 365 65.14 2.33 -10.80
N GLN A 366 64.98 3.37 -9.99
CA GLN A 366 65.04 4.82 -10.25
C GLN A 366 64.23 5.49 -11.38
N ALA A 367 63.60 6.55 -10.92
CA ALA A 367 62.80 7.59 -11.56
C ALA A 367 63.56 8.48 -12.58
N PRO A 368 62.88 9.38 -13.32
CA PRO A 368 62.89 10.74 -12.80
C PRO A 368 61.54 11.52 -12.87
N GLU A 369 61.50 12.51 -11.99
CA GLU A 369 60.57 13.62 -11.88
C GLU A 369 60.51 14.50 -13.12
N SER A 370 59.35 15.11 -13.37
CA SER A 370 59.26 16.49 -13.82
C SER A 370 57.89 17.10 -13.52
N LYS A 371 57.90 18.14 -12.73
CA LYS A 371 56.89 19.18 -12.47
C LYS A 371 57.07 20.32 -13.51
N PRO A 372 56.30 21.41 -13.39
CA PRO A 372 54.93 21.64 -13.89
C PRO A 372 54.94 22.80 -14.94
N SER A 373 53.81 23.06 -15.60
CA SER A 373 53.58 24.39 -16.20
C SER A 373 52.09 24.77 -16.13
N SER A 374 51.92 25.85 -15.43
CA SER A 374 50.81 26.75 -15.45
C SER A 374 50.64 27.36 -16.84
N ASP A 375 49.38 27.60 -17.29
CA ASP A 375 48.97 28.87 -17.85
C ASP A 375 47.43 28.95 -17.90
N ALA A 376 46.95 30.03 -17.27
CA ALA A 376 45.61 30.58 -17.39
C ALA A 376 45.52 31.37 -18.68
N VAL A 377 44.30 31.56 -19.22
CA VAL A 377 43.77 32.77 -19.83
C VAL A 377 42.35 32.55 -20.39
N VAL A 378 41.36 33.11 -19.74
CA VAL A 378 40.51 34.27 -20.09
C VAL A 378 39.44 34.07 -21.19
N ALA A 379 38.21 34.21 -20.72
CA ALA A 379 37.01 34.88 -21.21
C ALA A 379 36.81 35.12 -22.74
N GLY A 380 35.60 34.84 -23.14
CA GLY A 380 35.03 35.36 -24.40
C GLY A 380 33.52 35.18 -24.46
N SER A 381 32.81 36.20 -24.04
CA SER A 381 31.39 36.40 -24.28
C SER A 381 31.16 36.73 -25.77
N SER A 382 30.10 36.21 -26.36
CA SER A 382 29.41 36.92 -27.47
C SER A 382 27.94 36.49 -27.55
N GLU A 383 27.14 37.53 -27.56
CA GLU A 383 25.70 37.62 -27.75
C GLU A 383 25.20 37.19 -29.12
N SER A 384 23.91 36.83 -29.12
CA SER A 384 22.84 37.10 -30.09
C SER A 384 22.93 36.47 -31.49
N THR A 385 21.87 35.83 -31.90
CA THR A 385 20.77 36.45 -32.69
C THR A 385 19.58 35.49 -32.82
N ASP A 386 18.44 36.08 -32.63
CA ASP A 386 17.08 35.78 -33.00
C ASP A 386 16.96 35.18 -34.41
N ASP A 387 16.12 34.13 -34.56
CA ASP A 387 15.26 33.99 -35.74
C ASP A 387 14.08 33.06 -35.44
N GLY A 388 12.89 33.62 -35.52
CA GLY A 388 11.63 32.98 -35.33
C GLY A 388 11.18 32.12 -36.51
N SER A 389 10.48 31.08 -36.24
CA SER A 389 9.46 30.50 -37.12
C SER A 389 8.37 29.76 -36.35
N PRO A 390 7.08 30.01 -36.64
CA PRO A 390 5.96 29.50 -35.89
C PRO A 390 5.46 28.19 -36.49
N LEU A 391 5.69 27.09 -35.81
CA LEU A 391 5.05 25.81 -36.14
C LEU A 391 4.68 25.05 -34.84
N GLY A 392 3.59 25.47 -34.19
CA GLY A 392 3.13 24.87 -32.94
C GLY A 392 1.66 25.16 -32.62
N LEU A 393 0.78 25.18 -33.60
CA LEU A 393 -0.65 25.48 -33.36
C LEU A 393 -1.58 24.77 -34.37
N ILE A 394 -1.50 23.42 -34.52
CA ILE A 394 -2.54 22.60 -35.17
C ILE A 394 -2.50 21.20 -34.59
N ILE A 395 -2.80 20.99 -33.31
CA ILE A 395 -3.27 19.70 -32.76
C ILE A 395 -4.18 19.94 -31.52
N GLY A 396 -5.12 20.85 -31.63
CA GLY A 396 -6.12 21.10 -30.58
C GLY A 396 -7.58 21.03 -31.04
N GLY A 397 -7.82 20.86 -32.31
CA GLY A 397 -9.16 20.97 -32.89
C GLY A 397 -9.94 19.68 -33.13
N ALA A 398 -9.30 18.51 -33.14
CA ALA A 398 -9.93 17.26 -33.54
C ALA A 398 -10.60 16.48 -32.38
N ALA A 399 -10.19 16.68 -31.14
CA ALA A 399 -10.76 15.95 -29.99
C ALA A 399 -12.11 16.51 -29.52
N ALA A 400 -12.34 17.82 -29.64
CA ALA A 400 -13.60 18.44 -29.22
C ALA A 400 -14.79 18.13 -30.16
N ALA A 401 -14.54 17.88 -31.45
CA ALA A 401 -15.59 17.56 -32.43
C ALA A 401 -16.16 16.15 -32.26
N ILE A 402 -15.38 15.18 -31.75
CA ILE A 402 -15.81 13.80 -31.57
C ILE A 402 -16.73 13.67 -30.34
N VAL A 403 -16.50 14.43 -29.27
CA VAL A 403 -17.35 14.40 -28.05
C VAL A 403 -18.71 15.02 -28.33
N VAL A 404 -18.80 16.12 -29.08
CA VAL A 404 -20.09 16.76 -29.44
C VAL A 404 -20.91 15.86 -30.39
N ALA A 405 -20.29 15.17 -31.33
CA ALA A 405 -20.95 14.22 -32.20
C ALA A 405 -21.48 12.98 -31.46
N GLY A 406 -20.74 12.48 -30.47
CA GLY A 406 -21.14 11.35 -29.63
C GLY A 406 -22.36 11.67 -28.76
N VAL A 407 -22.40 12.83 -28.14
CA VAL A 407 -23.53 13.26 -27.29
C VAL A 407 -24.78 13.52 -28.15
N ALA A 408 -24.64 14.14 -29.30
CA ALA A 408 -25.76 14.36 -30.25
C ALA A 408 -26.34 13.02 -30.76
N TYR A 409 -25.49 12.03 -31.07
CA TYR A 409 -25.92 10.70 -31.51
C TYR A 409 -26.74 9.96 -30.43
N VAL A 410 -26.32 10.03 -29.17
CA VAL A 410 -27.02 9.40 -28.04
C VAL A 410 -28.37 10.06 -27.80
N ILE A 411 -28.47 11.37 -27.88
CA ILE A 411 -29.73 12.10 -27.70
C ILE A 411 -30.73 11.81 -28.83
N VAL A 412 -30.27 11.75 -30.09
CA VAL A 412 -31.13 11.41 -31.25
C VAL A 412 -31.61 9.95 -31.18
N ARG A 413 -30.77 9.03 -30.73
CA ARG A 413 -31.14 7.62 -30.58
C ARG A 413 -32.18 7.41 -29.48
N ARG A 414 -32.08 8.13 -28.34
CA ARG A 414 -33.09 8.06 -27.26
C ARG A 414 -34.43 8.65 -27.65
N ARG A 415 -34.51 9.60 -28.61
CA ARG A 415 -35.77 10.16 -29.10
C ARG A 415 -36.46 9.31 -30.18
N ARG A 416 -35.82 8.28 -30.70
CA ARG A 416 -36.40 7.34 -31.68
C ARG A 416 -36.90 6.03 -31.08
N THR A 417 -36.73 5.84 -29.76
CA THR A 417 -37.15 4.64 -29.01
C THR A 417 -38.13 4.97 -27.87
N ALA A 418 -38.73 6.19 -27.87
CA ALA A 418 -39.81 6.58 -26.98
C ALA A 418 -41.09 6.84 -27.81
#